data_bcae9c3d3b1633e755bc9409824f6d2e
#
_entry.id   bcae9c3d3b1633e755bc9409824f6d2e
#
_cell.length_a   1.000
_cell.length_b   1.000
_cell.length_c   1.000
_cell.angle_alpha   90.00
_cell.angle_beta   90.00
_cell.angle_gamma   90.00
#
_symmetry.space_group_name_H-M   'P 1'
#
loop_
_entity.id
_entity.type
_entity.pdbx_description
1 polymer ?
#
loop_
_entity_poly.entity_id
_entity_poly.type
_entity_poly.pdbx_seq_one_letter_code
_entity_poly.pdbx_strand_id
1 'polypeptide(L)'
;MFKKFEYMLNAILYSLYCGRVHSIKRQTKIVYKTFLSALRMPFLSRWKNQLGPLIAKNMKASESNLYNKRASTAIGMAIRMFGYFYSGYPSLVSLVLAGASIRVLHKFDLLVVVLAIGIPIGICYIPAYKAVFSNDRYLRYFQQFERENEAWHKKWKRKTFFFCMGSVIVTLLGMVAAFTIAILL
;
A
#
# COMPACT_ATOMS: atom_id res chain seq x y z
N MET A 1 20.96 -11.03 10.40
CA MET A 1 20.27 -9.75 10.30
C MET A 1 19.22 -9.73 9.16
N PHE A 2 19.54 -10.20 7.97
CA PHE A 2 18.63 -10.21 6.81
C PHE A 2 17.30 -10.96 7.02
N LYS A 3 17.28 -12.14 7.67
CA LYS A 3 16.05 -12.91 7.91
C LYS A 3 15.02 -12.15 8.76
N LYS A 4 15.46 -11.38 9.77
CA LYS A 4 14.56 -10.56 10.60
C LYS A 4 13.95 -9.41 9.80
N PHE A 5 14.74 -8.77 8.94
CA PHE A 5 14.29 -7.70 8.06
C PHE A 5 13.29 -8.23 7.02
N GLU A 6 13.62 -9.34 6.37
CA GLU A 6 12.73 -10.02 5.43
C GLU A 6 11.39 -10.40 6.07
N TYR A 7 11.42 -11.01 7.26
CA TYR A 7 10.22 -11.35 8.04
C TYR A 7 9.37 -10.10 8.33
N MET A 8 10.00 -9.02 8.77
CA MET A 8 9.31 -7.77 9.12
C MET A 8 8.61 -7.17 7.91
N LEU A 9 9.29 -7.06 6.77
CA LEU A 9 8.71 -6.49 5.55
C LEU A 9 7.54 -7.33 5.03
N ASN A 10 7.68 -8.66 5.02
CA ASN A 10 6.61 -9.55 4.62
C ASN A 10 5.41 -9.53 5.58
N ALA A 11 5.63 -9.35 6.88
CA ALA A 11 4.55 -9.20 7.86
C ALA A 11 3.80 -7.86 7.70
N ILE A 12 4.50 -6.78 7.34
CA ILE A 12 3.89 -5.49 7.00
C ILE A 12 3.04 -5.64 5.74
N LEU A 13 3.59 -6.23 4.67
CA LEU A 13 2.86 -6.47 3.42
C LEU A 13 1.61 -7.32 3.66
N TYR A 14 1.72 -8.39 4.44
CA TYR A 14 0.59 -9.25 4.80
C TYR A 14 -0.49 -8.48 5.56
N SER A 15 -0.11 -7.64 6.53
CA SER A 15 -1.06 -6.79 7.27
C SER A 15 -1.78 -5.79 6.36
N LEU A 16 -1.07 -5.18 5.40
CA LEU A 16 -1.67 -4.31 4.38
C LEU A 16 -2.65 -5.07 3.49
N TYR A 17 -2.28 -6.28 3.06
CA TYR A 17 -3.15 -7.16 2.28
C TYR A 17 -4.44 -7.51 3.04
N CYS A 18 -4.34 -7.96 4.29
CA CYS A 18 -5.50 -8.25 5.14
C CYS A 18 -6.41 -7.02 5.32
N GLY A 19 -5.81 -5.84 5.54
CA GLY A 19 -6.54 -4.58 5.63
C GLY A 19 -7.30 -4.26 4.34
N ARG A 20 -6.69 -4.50 3.18
CA ARG A 20 -7.32 -4.29 1.87
C ARG A 20 -8.44 -5.28 1.59
N VAL A 21 -8.23 -6.55 1.85
CA VAL A 21 -9.29 -7.58 1.73
C VAL A 21 -10.50 -7.19 2.57
N HIS A 22 -10.29 -6.78 3.82
CA HIS A 22 -11.38 -6.34 4.70
C HIS A 22 -12.09 -5.08 4.17
N SER A 23 -11.34 -4.09 3.70
CA SER A 23 -11.87 -2.84 3.12
C SER A 23 -12.72 -3.12 1.88
N ILE A 24 -12.20 -3.93 0.94
CA ILE A 24 -12.92 -4.28 -0.30
C ILE A 24 -14.20 -5.04 0.05
N LYS A 25 -14.17 -6.02 0.95
CA LYS A 25 -15.36 -6.74 1.40
C LYS A 25 -16.42 -5.80 1.98
N ARG A 26 -15.99 -4.85 2.81
CA ARG A 26 -16.90 -3.86 3.39
C ARG A 26 -17.53 -2.97 2.31
N GLN A 27 -16.73 -2.48 1.37
CA GLN A 27 -17.21 -1.66 0.26
C GLN A 27 -18.18 -2.43 -0.63
N THR A 28 -17.84 -3.66 -1.03
CA THR A 28 -18.71 -4.53 -1.83
C THR A 28 -20.06 -4.77 -1.13
N LYS A 29 -20.04 -5.01 0.18
CA LYS A 29 -21.26 -5.19 0.97
C LYS A 29 -22.13 -3.92 1.03
N ILE A 30 -21.50 -2.75 1.16
CA ILE A 30 -22.21 -1.46 1.15
C ILE A 30 -22.83 -1.22 -0.23
N VAL A 31 -22.06 -1.33 -1.30
CA VAL A 31 -22.53 -1.16 -2.67
C VAL A 31 -23.71 -2.11 -2.96
N TYR A 32 -23.61 -3.38 -2.56
CA TYR A 32 -24.68 -4.35 -2.72
C TYR A 32 -25.97 -3.93 -1.98
N LYS A 33 -25.84 -3.51 -0.72
CA LYS A 33 -27.01 -3.04 0.05
C LYS A 33 -27.65 -1.81 -0.58
N THR A 34 -26.84 -0.84 -1.01
CA THR A 34 -27.34 0.39 -1.66
C THR A 34 -28.04 0.06 -2.97
N PHE A 35 -27.47 -0.84 -3.76
CA PHE A 35 -28.08 -1.27 -5.02
C PHE A 35 -29.39 -2.02 -4.80
N LEU A 36 -29.46 -2.94 -3.82
CA LEU A 36 -30.71 -3.61 -3.47
C LEU A 36 -31.79 -2.64 -2.96
N SER A 37 -31.38 -1.61 -2.21
CA SER A 37 -32.31 -0.52 -1.82
C SER A 37 -32.84 0.24 -3.01
N ALA A 38 -31.99 0.56 -3.97
CA ALA A 38 -32.39 1.23 -5.21
C ALA A 38 -33.39 0.37 -6.04
N LEU A 39 -33.19 -0.95 -6.11
CA LEU A 39 -34.11 -1.88 -6.78
C LEU A 39 -35.48 -2.03 -6.08
N ARG A 40 -35.64 -1.51 -4.86
CA ARG A 40 -36.94 -1.46 -4.17
C ARG A 40 -37.82 -0.30 -4.64
N MET A 41 -37.27 0.67 -5.39
CA MET A 41 -38.05 1.76 -5.97
C MET A 41 -39.04 1.21 -7.01
N PRO A 42 -40.28 1.71 -7.06
CA PRO A 42 -41.34 1.17 -7.91
C PRO A 42 -40.97 1.10 -9.40
N PHE A 43 -40.18 2.07 -9.88
CA PHE A 43 -39.68 2.11 -11.24
C PHE A 43 -38.67 1.00 -11.59
N LEU A 44 -37.85 0.56 -10.63
CA LEU A 44 -36.79 -0.43 -10.82
C LEU A 44 -37.20 -1.85 -10.34
N SER A 45 -38.36 -1.99 -9.73
CA SER A 45 -38.84 -3.28 -9.18
C SER A 45 -38.98 -4.35 -10.26
N ARG A 46 -39.32 -3.97 -11.48
CA ARG A 46 -39.45 -4.88 -12.65
C ARG A 46 -38.10 -5.59 -12.97
N TRP A 47 -36.97 -4.92 -12.73
CA TRP A 47 -35.62 -5.43 -13.02
C TRP A 47 -35.03 -6.26 -11.87
N LYS A 48 -35.66 -6.24 -10.70
CA LYS A 48 -35.18 -6.93 -9.49
C LYS A 48 -35.00 -8.44 -9.68
N ASN A 49 -35.95 -9.08 -10.37
CA ASN A 49 -35.92 -10.53 -10.58
C ASN A 49 -34.82 -10.96 -11.56
N GLN A 50 -34.44 -10.11 -12.50
CA GLN A 50 -33.37 -10.38 -13.48
C GLN A 50 -31.99 -9.99 -12.95
N LEU A 51 -31.86 -8.82 -12.35
CA LEU A 51 -30.56 -8.26 -11.91
C LEU A 51 -30.11 -8.80 -10.54
N GLY A 52 -31.04 -9.12 -9.63
CA GLY A 52 -30.72 -9.60 -8.30
C GLY A 52 -29.82 -10.85 -8.29
N PRO A 53 -30.18 -11.92 -9.01
CA PRO A 53 -29.36 -13.14 -9.09
C PRO A 53 -28.00 -12.90 -9.78
N LEU A 54 -27.96 -12.05 -10.79
CA LEU A 54 -26.75 -11.73 -11.55
C LEU A 54 -25.72 -10.99 -10.69
N ILE A 55 -26.18 -10.06 -9.87
CA ILE A 55 -25.35 -9.30 -8.92
C ILE A 55 -24.87 -10.20 -7.80
N ALA A 56 -25.74 -11.08 -7.27
CA ALA A 56 -25.33 -12.02 -6.24
C ALA A 56 -24.26 -13.01 -6.76
N LYS A 57 -24.35 -13.46 -8.01
CA LYS A 57 -23.36 -14.30 -8.68
C LYS A 57 -22.03 -13.55 -8.84
N ASN A 58 -22.07 -12.32 -9.35
CA ASN A 58 -20.86 -11.50 -9.52
C ASN A 58 -20.19 -11.17 -8.19
N MET A 59 -20.98 -10.98 -7.12
CA MET A 59 -20.43 -10.76 -5.77
C MET A 59 -19.69 -11.99 -5.25
N LYS A 60 -20.26 -13.19 -5.39
CA LYS A 60 -19.57 -14.44 -5.00
C LYS A 60 -18.28 -14.65 -5.81
N ALA A 61 -18.32 -14.40 -7.11
CA ALA A 61 -17.13 -14.47 -7.98
C ALA A 61 -16.06 -13.44 -7.57
N SER A 62 -16.46 -12.21 -7.26
CA SER A 62 -15.55 -11.17 -6.74
C SER A 62 -14.95 -11.57 -5.39
N GLU A 63 -15.73 -12.15 -4.49
CA GLU A 63 -15.25 -12.63 -3.19
C GLU A 63 -14.24 -13.76 -3.33
N SER A 64 -14.48 -14.74 -4.20
CA SER A 64 -13.51 -15.83 -4.45
C SER A 64 -12.18 -15.30 -5.03
N ASN A 65 -12.25 -14.32 -5.92
CA ASN A 65 -11.07 -13.69 -6.51
C ASN A 65 -10.25 -12.86 -5.52
N LEU A 66 -10.87 -12.31 -4.46
CA LEU A 66 -10.15 -11.57 -3.41
C LEU A 66 -9.14 -12.43 -2.65
N TYR A 67 -9.41 -13.74 -2.52
CA TYR A 67 -8.53 -14.67 -1.84
C TYR A 67 -7.42 -15.24 -2.73
N ASN A 68 -7.43 -14.96 -4.03
CA ASN A 68 -6.34 -15.34 -4.90
C ASN A 68 -5.11 -14.46 -4.62
N LYS A 69 -4.17 -14.98 -3.83
CA LYS A 69 -2.96 -14.27 -3.39
C LYS A 69 -2.01 -13.89 -4.52
N ARG A 70 -2.14 -14.49 -5.70
CA ARG A 70 -1.27 -14.17 -6.86
C ARG A 70 -1.83 -13.07 -7.74
N ALA A 71 -3.14 -13.04 -7.93
CA ALA A 71 -3.77 -12.22 -8.98
C ALA A 71 -4.92 -11.33 -8.48
N SER A 72 -5.16 -11.25 -7.14
CA SER A 72 -6.25 -10.42 -6.65
C SER A 72 -5.92 -8.93 -6.67
N THR A 73 -6.95 -8.12 -6.90
CA THR A 73 -6.85 -6.66 -6.78
C THR A 73 -6.34 -6.23 -5.40
N ALA A 74 -6.65 -7.01 -4.35
CA ALA A 74 -6.22 -6.72 -2.99
C ALA A 74 -4.70 -6.80 -2.83
N ILE A 75 -4.05 -7.82 -3.42
CA ILE A 75 -2.59 -7.94 -3.36
C ILE A 75 -1.89 -6.85 -4.19
N GLY A 76 -2.39 -6.55 -5.38
CA GLY A 76 -1.84 -5.47 -6.20
C GLY A 76 -1.90 -4.11 -5.49
N MET A 77 -3.01 -3.81 -4.80
CA MET A 77 -3.14 -2.61 -3.99
C MET A 77 -2.21 -2.63 -2.77
N ALA A 78 -2.08 -3.77 -2.08
CA ALA A 78 -1.19 -3.91 -0.93
C ALA A 78 0.29 -3.70 -1.32
N ILE A 79 0.72 -4.24 -2.46
CA ILE A 79 2.06 -4.05 -3.00
C ILE A 79 2.33 -2.58 -3.32
N ARG A 80 1.40 -1.89 -3.96
CA ARG A 80 1.52 -0.45 -4.25
C ARG A 80 1.62 0.36 -2.95
N MET A 81 0.74 0.10 -1.99
CA MET A 81 0.80 0.80 -0.69
C MET A 81 2.11 0.53 0.03
N PHE A 82 2.57 -0.72 0.04
CA PHE A 82 3.86 -1.07 0.62
C PHE A 82 4.99 -0.26 -0.03
N GLY A 83 5.02 -0.19 -1.37
CA GLY A 83 6.00 0.61 -2.11
C GLY A 83 5.97 2.08 -1.72
N TYR A 84 4.78 2.71 -1.67
CA TYR A 84 4.64 4.12 -1.28
C TYR A 84 5.13 4.39 0.14
N PHE A 85 4.70 3.59 1.12
CA PHE A 85 5.11 3.81 2.50
C PHE A 85 6.57 3.44 2.75
N TYR A 86 7.11 2.45 2.04
CA TYR A 86 8.53 2.13 2.15
C TYR A 86 9.41 3.24 1.56
N SER A 87 9.05 3.78 0.40
CA SER A 87 9.80 4.87 -0.25
C SER A 87 9.75 6.19 0.53
N GLY A 88 8.77 6.38 1.41
CA GLY A 88 8.70 7.54 2.28
C GLY A 88 9.87 7.65 3.27
N TYR A 89 10.50 6.56 3.68
CA TYR A 89 11.68 6.62 4.56
C TYR A 89 12.93 7.18 3.86
N PRO A 90 13.36 6.67 2.68
CA PRO A 90 14.47 7.26 1.96
C PRO A 90 14.15 8.64 1.38
N SER A 91 12.88 9.03 1.27
CA SER A 91 12.47 10.34 0.75
C SER A 91 13.05 11.52 1.55
N LEU A 92 13.29 11.37 2.85
CA LEU A 92 13.93 12.40 3.65
C LEU A 92 15.30 12.76 3.09
N VAL A 93 16.16 11.76 2.88
CA VAL A 93 17.50 11.96 2.32
C VAL A 93 17.40 12.51 0.89
N SER A 94 16.49 11.97 0.09
CA SER A 94 16.26 12.41 -1.29
C SER A 94 15.83 13.87 -1.37
N LEU A 95 14.91 14.29 -0.51
CA LEU A 95 14.42 15.69 -0.49
C LEU A 95 15.48 16.66 0.01
N VAL A 96 16.25 16.29 1.03
CA VAL A 96 17.40 17.08 1.51
C VAL A 96 18.44 17.26 0.39
N LEU A 97 18.78 16.19 -0.34
CA LEU A 97 19.69 16.26 -1.47
C LEU A 97 19.13 17.15 -2.60
N ALA A 98 17.84 17.07 -2.88
CA ALA A 98 17.19 17.92 -3.87
C ALA A 98 17.24 19.41 -3.46
N GLY A 99 16.93 19.73 -2.20
CA GLY A 99 17.06 21.09 -1.67
C GLY A 99 18.50 21.62 -1.75
N ALA A 100 19.47 20.81 -1.35
CA ALA A 100 20.89 21.15 -1.44
C ALA A 100 21.35 21.37 -2.89
N SER A 101 20.89 20.56 -3.85
CA SER A 101 21.25 20.72 -5.26
C SER A 101 20.72 22.02 -5.86
N ILE A 102 19.49 22.41 -5.54
CA ILE A 102 18.91 23.69 -5.97
C ILE A 102 19.76 24.87 -5.47
N ARG A 103 20.17 24.80 -4.22
CA ARG A 103 21.01 25.85 -3.61
C ARG A 103 22.39 25.94 -4.24
N VAL A 104 23.11 24.82 -4.39
CA VAL A 104 24.47 24.79 -4.92
C VAL A 104 24.52 25.27 -6.39
N LEU A 105 23.51 24.89 -7.18
CA LEU A 105 23.43 25.28 -8.59
C LEU A 105 22.89 26.70 -8.79
N HIS A 106 22.36 27.33 -7.77
CA HIS A 106 21.64 28.61 -7.82
C HIS A 106 20.56 28.71 -8.91
N LYS A 107 20.06 27.57 -9.36
CA LYS A 107 19.01 27.44 -10.37
C LYS A 107 18.29 26.11 -10.21
N PHE A 108 17.02 26.09 -10.58
CA PHE A 108 16.22 24.87 -10.63
C PHE A 108 16.54 24.08 -11.91
N ASP A 109 17.25 22.97 -11.76
CA ASP A 109 17.47 22.00 -12.83
C ASP A 109 16.64 20.74 -12.55
N LEU A 110 15.61 20.52 -13.39
CA LEU A 110 14.68 19.42 -13.23
C LEU A 110 15.38 18.05 -13.24
N LEU A 111 16.38 17.87 -14.11
CA LEU A 111 17.10 16.60 -14.23
C LEU A 111 17.87 16.29 -12.95
N VAL A 112 18.59 17.26 -12.41
CA VAL A 112 19.35 17.10 -11.17
C VAL A 112 18.41 16.77 -10.00
N VAL A 113 17.28 17.48 -9.87
CA VAL A 113 16.29 17.24 -8.82
C VAL A 113 15.69 15.84 -8.94
N VAL A 114 15.33 15.40 -10.15
CA VAL A 114 14.78 14.04 -10.38
C VAL A 114 15.82 12.97 -10.02
N LEU A 115 17.09 13.15 -10.37
CA LEU A 115 18.17 12.22 -10.00
C LEU A 115 18.41 12.22 -8.48
N ALA A 116 18.45 13.39 -7.85
CA ALA A 116 18.62 13.51 -6.40
C ALA A 116 17.50 12.80 -5.61
N ILE A 117 16.28 12.77 -6.13
CA ILE A 117 15.16 12.07 -5.53
C ILE A 117 15.18 10.58 -5.89
N GLY A 118 15.39 10.25 -7.16
CA GLY A 118 15.23 8.90 -7.68
C GLY A 118 16.32 7.93 -7.24
N ILE A 119 17.58 8.38 -7.21
CA ILE A 119 18.72 7.51 -6.91
C ILE A 119 18.67 6.95 -5.49
N PRO A 120 18.53 7.74 -4.41
CA PRO A 120 18.48 7.20 -3.05
C PRO A 120 17.27 6.28 -2.82
N ILE A 121 16.10 6.65 -3.35
CA ILE A 121 14.89 5.79 -3.26
C ILE A 121 15.14 4.47 -3.99
N GLY A 122 15.68 4.51 -5.20
CA GLY A 122 15.96 3.30 -5.98
C GLY A 122 16.96 2.36 -5.27
N ILE A 123 18.05 2.88 -4.77
CA ILE A 123 19.07 2.10 -4.02
C ILE A 123 18.45 1.45 -2.78
N CYS A 124 17.66 2.19 -2.00
CA CYS A 124 17.00 1.66 -0.81
C CYS A 124 15.89 0.64 -1.15
N TYR A 125 15.24 0.77 -2.31
CA TYR A 125 14.16 -0.13 -2.71
C TYR A 125 14.65 -1.52 -3.16
N ILE A 126 15.84 -1.61 -3.75
CA ILE A 126 16.41 -2.88 -4.23
C ILE A 126 16.45 -3.97 -3.14
N PRO A 127 17.00 -3.75 -1.93
CA PRO A 127 17.02 -4.78 -0.89
C PRO A 127 15.62 -5.16 -0.40
N ALA A 128 14.70 -4.20 -0.32
CA ALA A 128 13.31 -4.48 0.04
C ALA A 128 12.59 -5.32 -1.02
N TYR A 129 12.78 -4.98 -2.29
CA TYR A 129 12.25 -5.76 -3.41
C TYR A 129 12.75 -7.19 -3.40
N LYS A 130 14.06 -7.40 -3.22
CA LYS A 130 14.66 -8.74 -3.11
C LYS A 130 14.13 -9.52 -1.91
N ALA A 131 13.94 -8.86 -0.77
CA ALA A 131 13.46 -9.50 0.45
C ALA A 131 12.00 -9.95 0.36
N VAL A 132 11.18 -9.25 -0.38
CA VAL A 132 9.73 -9.49 -0.44
C VAL A 132 9.32 -10.26 -1.69
N PHE A 133 9.76 -9.79 -2.87
CA PHE A 133 9.21 -10.25 -4.15
C PHE A 133 10.06 -11.31 -4.86
N SER A 134 11.36 -11.45 -4.53
CA SER A 134 12.21 -12.44 -5.17
C SER A 134 11.69 -13.86 -4.90
N ASN A 135 11.50 -14.64 -5.97
CA ASN A 135 11.03 -16.03 -5.92
C ASN A 135 9.69 -16.22 -5.18
N ASP A 136 8.76 -15.28 -5.33
CA ASP A 136 7.44 -15.31 -4.69
C ASP A 136 7.48 -15.51 -3.16
N ARG A 137 8.54 -14.99 -2.50
CA ARG A 137 8.77 -15.17 -1.06
C ARG A 137 7.58 -14.75 -0.22
N TYR A 138 6.92 -13.65 -0.59
CA TYR A 138 5.73 -13.16 0.12
C TYR A 138 4.62 -14.21 0.22
N LEU A 139 4.44 -15.09 -0.80
CA LEU A 139 3.43 -16.15 -0.77
C LEU A 139 3.70 -17.19 0.32
N ARG A 140 4.98 -17.58 0.50
CA ARG A 140 5.39 -18.51 1.57
C ARG A 140 5.14 -17.92 2.95
N TYR A 141 5.52 -16.65 3.14
CA TYR A 141 5.23 -15.94 4.39
C TYR A 141 3.75 -15.76 4.65
N PHE A 142 2.93 -15.51 3.62
CA PHE A 142 1.48 -15.40 3.77
C PHE A 142 0.85 -16.71 4.26
N GLN A 143 1.30 -17.86 3.75
CA GLN A 143 0.86 -19.17 4.25
C GLN A 143 1.24 -19.41 5.72
N GLN A 144 2.43 -18.96 6.12
CA GLN A 144 2.87 -19.03 7.51
C GLN A 144 2.03 -18.11 8.40
N PHE A 145 1.83 -16.86 8.01
CA PHE A 145 1.12 -15.85 8.81
C PHE A 145 -0.39 -16.13 8.96
N GLU A 146 -0.99 -16.83 8.03
CA GLU A 146 -2.39 -17.28 8.16
C GLU A 146 -2.61 -18.26 9.31
N ARG A 147 -1.57 -18.99 9.70
CA ARG A 147 -1.63 -19.95 10.82
C ARG A 147 -1.35 -19.31 12.17
N GLU A 148 -0.92 -18.05 12.18
CA GLU A 148 -0.60 -17.31 13.39
C GLU A 148 -1.87 -16.95 14.18
N ASN A 149 -1.71 -16.75 15.49
CA ASN A 149 -2.82 -16.45 16.38
C ASN A 149 -3.32 -14.99 16.23
N GLU A 150 -4.50 -14.72 16.77
CA GLU A 150 -5.14 -13.41 16.70
C GLU A 150 -4.32 -12.29 17.37
N ALA A 151 -3.58 -12.61 18.43
CA ALA A 151 -2.70 -11.68 19.11
C ALA A 151 -1.55 -11.21 18.19
N TRP A 152 -1.00 -12.12 17.38
CA TRP A 152 -0.01 -11.82 16.36
C TRP A 152 -0.57 -10.85 15.32
N HIS A 153 -1.77 -11.11 14.80
CA HIS A 153 -2.42 -10.25 13.81
C HIS A 153 -2.69 -8.84 14.36
N LYS A 154 -3.18 -8.70 15.59
CA LYS A 154 -3.39 -7.41 16.27
C LYS A 154 -2.08 -6.65 16.43
N LYS A 155 -1.00 -7.35 16.86
CA LYS A 155 0.33 -6.77 17.02
C LYS A 155 0.87 -6.22 15.70
N TRP A 156 0.80 -7.01 14.61
CA TRP A 156 1.33 -6.59 13.32
C TRP A 156 0.48 -5.50 12.64
N LYS A 157 -0.82 -5.53 12.81
CA LYS A 157 -1.70 -4.43 12.37
C LYS A 157 -1.29 -3.10 13.00
N ARG A 158 -0.99 -3.08 14.30
CA ARG A 158 -0.51 -1.89 15.00
C ARG A 158 0.88 -1.45 14.51
N LYS A 159 1.82 -2.39 14.34
CA LYS A 159 3.15 -2.09 13.81
C LYS A 159 3.09 -1.52 12.39
N THR A 160 2.24 -2.09 11.53
CA THR A 160 2.03 -1.61 10.16
C THR A 160 1.44 -0.20 10.16
N PHE A 161 0.50 0.10 11.07
CA PHE A 161 -0.02 1.46 11.23
C PHE A 161 1.10 2.46 11.58
N PHE A 162 1.94 2.15 12.57
CA PHE A 162 3.08 3.00 12.91
C PHE A 162 4.11 3.12 11.78
N PHE A 163 4.33 2.06 11.03
CA PHE A 163 5.17 2.10 9.85
C PHE A 163 4.60 3.08 8.79
N CYS A 164 3.31 3.03 8.49
CA CYS A 164 2.69 3.96 7.55
C CYS A 164 2.72 5.41 8.04
N MET A 165 2.38 5.64 9.33
CA MET A 165 2.41 6.98 9.94
C MET A 165 3.83 7.54 9.99
N GLY A 166 4.81 6.72 10.38
CA GLY A 166 6.23 7.10 10.38
C GLY A 166 6.71 7.52 9.00
N SER A 167 6.34 6.80 7.94
CA SER A 167 6.66 7.15 6.56
C SER A 167 6.12 8.53 6.19
N VAL A 168 4.86 8.82 6.50
CA VAL A 168 4.25 10.14 6.21
C VAL A 168 4.97 11.25 6.96
N ILE A 169 5.24 11.07 8.27
CA ILE A 169 5.95 12.06 9.08
C ILE A 169 7.34 12.33 8.53
N VAL A 170 8.10 11.28 8.20
CA VAL A 170 9.45 11.39 7.64
C VAL A 170 9.44 12.14 6.30
N THR A 171 8.46 11.87 5.44
CA THR A 171 8.30 12.58 4.16
C THR A 171 8.01 14.07 4.38
N LEU A 172 7.10 14.40 5.31
CA LEU A 172 6.79 15.79 5.65
C LEU A 172 8.00 16.54 6.21
N LEU A 173 8.75 15.90 7.11
CA LEU A 173 10.00 16.45 7.63
C LEU A 173 11.03 16.68 6.52
N GLY A 174 11.14 15.76 5.57
CA GLY A 174 12.00 15.92 4.39
C GLY A 174 11.60 17.10 3.52
N MET A 175 10.30 17.32 3.31
CA MET A 175 9.80 18.50 2.58
C MET A 175 10.17 19.80 3.30
N VAL A 176 9.92 19.89 4.60
CA VAL A 176 10.29 21.08 5.39
C VAL A 176 11.79 21.32 5.32
N ALA A 177 12.62 20.29 5.52
CA ALA A 177 14.08 20.42 5.44
C ALA A 177 14.54 20.88 4.05
N ALA A 178 13.98 20.33 2.96
CA ALA A 178 14.31 20.74 1.59
C ALA A 178 13.99 22.22 1.34
N PHE A 179 12.81 22.68 1.78
CA PHE A 179 12.41 24.08 1.67
C PHE A 179 13.34 25.01 2.47
N THR A 180 13.65 24.62 3.71
CA THR A 180 14.57 25.40 4.56
C THR A 180 15.94 25.55 3.91
N ILE A 181 16.51 24.46 3.39
CA ILE A 181 17.81 24.46 2.73
C ILE A 181 17.79 25.29 1.43
N ALA A 182 16.74 25.14 0.63
CA ALA A 182 16.66 25.83 -0.66
C ALA A 182 16.44 27.35 -0.54
N ILE A 183 15.76 27.82 0.52
CA ILE A 183 15.31 29.21 0.63
C ILE A 183 16.03 29.98 1.72
N LEU A 184 16.23 29.39 2.92
CA LEU A 184 16.71 30.11 4.10
C LEU A 184 18.22 29.99 4.35
N LEU A 185 18.83 28.94 3.91
CA LEU A 185 20.29 28.72 4.03
C LEU A 185 21.01 28.99 2.73
#